data_bbdacd3b1e217b9c74556018e9fb4dd1
#
_entry.id   bbdacd3b1e217b9c74556018e9fb4dd1
#
_cell.length_a   1.000
_cell.length_b   1.000
_cell.length_c   1.000
_cell.angle_alpha   90.00
_cell.angle_beta   90.00
_cell.angle_gamma   90.00
#
_symmetry.space_group_name_H-M   'P 1'
#
loop_
_entity.id
_entity.type
_entity.pdbx_description
1 polymer ?
#
loop_
_entity_poly.entity_id
_entity_poly.type
_entity_poly.pdbx_seq_one_letter_code
_entity_poly.pdbx_strand_id
1 'polypeptide(L)'
;VLDERGRFREILCAVNDDHGAELPDFRPCEETVTEVGVEPPPSGAPVSLAPSNADYLALMVPGLGYQCIKAWLHHDNSAPHHVATHGYEATVLEVDGLSGSAVNARIIRDYVMSLPADQADRPLILIGHSKGAPDILQALVTYPELAEKVVAMVAYAGAVGGSLLADDTKTPTLNLLTRLPYSECDEGDHGALHSLSPAVRRAWLQEHELPGNIRYYSLAAFPDPSRISWALKSSWRRLGELQDARNDSQLVFYDQVIPGSRLLAFTNADHWAMAVPAARQMRLAASTFATQNDFPREVLLESLLRFIEEDLAEPVD
;
A
#
# COMPACT_ATOMS: atom_id res chain seq x y z
N VAL A 1 -0.43 17.91 -5.43
CA VAL A 1 -1.31 16.74 -5.41
C VAL A 1 -2.52 17.03 -6.28
N LEU A 2 -2.81 16.17 -7.25
CA LEU A 2 -4.03 16.20 -8.04
C LEU A 2 -5.09 15.35 -7.32
N ASP A 3 -6.30 15.87 -7.16
CA ASP A 3 -7.36 15.20 -6.43
C ASP A 3 -8.26 14.40 -7.39
N GLU A 4 -8.10 13.08 -7.41
CA GLU A 4 -8.81 12.14 -8.28
C GLU A 4 -9.85 11.30 -7.51
N ARG A 5 -10.18 11.68 -6.29
CA ARG A 5 -11.08 10.90 -5.43
C ARG A 5 -12.46 10.69 -6.03
N GLY A 6 -12.98 11.68 -6.76
CA GLY A 6 -14.27 11.55 -7.45
C GLY A 6 -14.28 10.43 -8.48
N ARG A 7 -13.29 10.42 -9.39
CA ARG A 7 -13.19 9.38 -10.43
C ARG A 7 -12.86 8.01 -9.83
N PHE A 8 -11.93 7.96 -8.88
CA PHE A 8 -11.60 6.70 -8.23
C PHE A 8 -12.81 6.07 -7.52
N ARG A 9 -13.63 6.88 -6.84
CA ARG A 9 -14.86 6.42 -6.19
C ARG A 9 -15.87 5.86 -7.21
N GLU A 10 -16.02 6.48 -8.38
CA GLU A 10 -16.88 5.94 -9.45
C GLU A 10 -16.43 4.53 -9.85
N ILE A 11 -15.12 4.33 -10.08
CA ILE A 11 -14.56 3.02 -10.44
C ILE A 11 -14.74 2.01 -9.31
N LEU A 12 -14.42 2.40 -8.08
CA LEU A 12 -14.56 1.55 -6.89
C LEU A 12 -16.01 1.07 -6.70
N CYS A 13 -16.97 1.99 -6.82
CA CYS A 13 -18.39 1.63 -6.68
C CYS A 13 -18.87 0.75 -7.82
N ALA A 14 -18.45 1.01 -9.06
CA ALA A 14 -18.82 0.18 -10.21
C ALA A 14 -18.30 -1.26 -10.07
N VAL A 15 -17.05 -1.44 -9.66
CA VAL A 15 -16.47 -2.78 -9.39
C VAL A 15 -17.20 -3.46 -8.23
N ASN A 16 -17.48 -2.72 -7.15
CA ASN A 16 -18.17 -3.25 -5.97
C ASN A 16 -19.62 -3.67 -6.28
N ASP A 17 -20.33 -2.90 -7.11
CA ASP A 17 -21.71 -3.18 -7.51
C ASP A 17 -21.79 -4.38 -8.47
N ASP A 18 -20.79 -4.57 -9.34
CA ASP A 18 -20.76 -5.67 -10.30
C ASP A 18 -20.58 -7.04 -9.62
N HIS A 19 -19.58 -7.16 -8.75
CA HIS A 19 -19.23 -8.45 -8.14
C HIS A 19 -18.72 -8.40 -6.69
N GLY A 20 -18.69 -7.25 -6.06
CA GLY A 20 -18.17 -7.13 -4.69
C GLY A 20 -18.89 -8.02 -3.68
N ALA A 21 -20.21 -8.23 -3.86
CA ALA A 21 -20.99 -9.07 -2.96
C ALA A 21 -20.63 -10.58 -3.01
N GLU A 22 -19.93 -11.02 -4.06
CA GLU A 22 -19.46 -12.40 -4.23
C GLU A 22 -18.06 -12.59 -3.62
N LEU A 23 -17.39 -11.49 -3.29
CA LEU A 23 -16.02 -11.49 -2.76
C LEU A 23 -16.00 -11.51 -1.22
N PRO A 24 -14.91 -11.99 -0.62
CA PRO A 24 -14.74 -11.94 0.82
C PRO A 24 -14.72 -10.50 1.36
N ASP A 25 -15.20 -10.34 2.61
CA ASP A 25 -15.19 -9.06 3.32
C ASP A 25 -15.94 -7.94 2.59
N PHE A 26 -17.05 -8.30 1.91
CA PHE A 26 -17.91 -7.32 1.25
C PHE A 26 -18.27 -6.16 2.16
N ARG A 27 -18.20 -4.95 1.60
CA ARG A 27 -18.65 -3.73 2.24
C ARG A 27 -19.26 -2.81 1.19
N PRO A 28 -20.37 -2.12 1.49
CA PRO A 28 -20.89 -1.09 0.59
C PRO A 28 -19.81 -0.08 0.21
N CYS A 29 -19.84 0.37 -1.03
CA CYS A 29 -18.79 1.24 -1.57
C CYS A 29 -18.61 2.51 -0.74
N GLU A 30 -19.68 3.14 -0.29
CA GLU A 30 -19.67 4.34 0.56
C GLU A 30 -19.07 4.11 1.96
N GLU A 31 -19.03 2.85 2.43
CA GLU A 31 -18.37 2.49 3.69
C GLU A 31 -16.90 2.09 3.50
N THR A 32 -16.48 1.87 2.26
CA THR A 32 -15.11 1.44 1.93
C THR A 32 -14.12 2.59 1.97
N VAL A 33 -14.59 3.81 1.70
CA VAL A 33 -13.76 5.02 1.67
C VAL A 33 -14.35 6.10 2.59
N THR A 34 -13.48 6.90 3.18
CA THR A 34 -13.83 8.01 4.07
C THR A 34 -13.87 9.31 3.27
N GLU A 35 -14.95 10.08 3.39
CA GLU A 35 -15.01 11.42 2.85
C GLU A 35 -14.20 12.39 3.72
N VAL A 36 -13.26 13.11 3.10
CA VAL A 36 -12.43 14.12 3.77
C VAL A 36 -12.51 15.43 3.02
N GLY A 37 -13.11 16.44 3.68
CA GLY A 37 -13.32 17.75 3.06
C GLY A 37 -14.28 17.68 1.87
N VAL A 38 -14.06 18.55 0.89
CA VAL A 38 -14.82 18.54 -0.37
C VAL A 38 -14.09 17.66 -1.38
N GLU A 39 -14.74 16.62 -1.83
CA GLU A 39 -14.21 15.79 -2.92
C GLU A 39 -14.60 16.40 -4.28
N PRO A 40 -13.75 16.20 -5.32
CA PRO A 40 -14.16 16.53 -6.69
C PRO A 40 -15.44 15.78 -7.05
N PRO A 41 -16.31 16.39 -7.87
CA PRO A 41 -17.47 15.67 -8.37
C PRO A 41 -17.05 14.45 -9.19
N PRO A 42 -17.91 13.43 -9.28
CA PRO A 42 -17.69 12.30 -10.19
C PRO A 42 -17.54 12.80 -11.62
N SER A 43 -16.75 12.10 -12.43
CA SER A 43 -16.51 12.45 -13.83
C SER A 43 -17.76 12.20 -14.71
N GLY A 44 -18.57 11.21 -14.32
CA GLY A 44 -19.69 10.70 -15.10
C GLY A 44 -19.27 9.90 -16.33
N ALA A 45 -17.96 9.65 -16.50
CA ALA A 45 -17.48 8.81 -17.59
C ALA A 45 -17.82 7.33 -17.33
N PRO A 46 -18.18 6.55 -18.38
CA PRO A 46 -18.43 5.12 -18.21
C PRO A 46 -17.22 4.41 -17.59
N VAL A 47 -17.47 3.47 -16.68
CA VAL A 47 -16.42 2.59 -16.14
C VAL A 47 -16.39 1.30 -16.95
N SER A 48 -15.22 0.96 -17.52
CA SER A 48 -15.03 -0.32 -18.20
C SER A 48 -14.79 -1.42 -17.18
N LEU A 49 -15.65 -2.44 -17.15
CA LEU A 49 -15.51 -3.64 -16.32
C LEU A 49 -15.04 -4.86 -17.14
N ALA A 50 -14.82 -4.70 -18.44
CA ALA A 50 -14.25 -5.76 -19.26
C ALA A 50 -12.85 -6.17 -18.74
N PRO A 51 -12.44 -7.43 -18.96
CA PRO A 51 -11.07 -7.84 -18.67
C PRO A 51 -10.05 -6.94 -19.36
N SER A 52 -9.00 -6.56 -18.63
CA SER A 52 -7.92 -5.76 -19.18
C SER A 52 -7.14 -6.53 -20.24
N ASN A 53 -6.68 -5.80 -21.26
CA ASN A 53 -5.70 -6.28 -22.24
C ASN A 53 -4.34 -5.57 -22.05
N ALA A 54 -4.20 -4.76 -21.03
CA ALA A 54 -2.95 -4.08 -20.74
C ALA A 54 -1.91 -5.06 -20.19
N ASP A 55 -0.70 -4.99 -20.72
CA ASP A 55 0.40 -5.90 -20.34
C ASP A 55 1.25 -5.33 -19.19
N TYR A 56 0.59 -4.87 -18.13
CA TYR A 56 1.27 -4.41 -16.93
C TYR A 56 1.57 -5.56 -15.97
N LEU A 57 2.72 -5.47 -15.28
CA LEU A 57 3.04 -6.32 -14.13
C LEU A 57 3.03 -5.48 -12.86
N ALA A 58 2.10 -5.76 -11.95
CA ALA A 58 2.03 -5.09 -10.66
C ALA A 58 2.86 -5.83 -9.61
N LEU A 59 3.84 -5.16 -9.01
CA LEU A 59 4.69 -5.68 -7.95
C LEU A 59 4.33 -4.99 -6.63
N MET A 60 3.82 -5.78 -5.67
CA MET A 60 3.40 -5.30 -4.36
C MET A 60 4.54 -5.48 -3.36
N VAL A 61 5.08 -4.36 -2.84
CA VAL A 61 6.14 -4.35 -1.84
C VAL A 61 5.53 -4.18 -0.46
N PRO A 62 5.64 -5.18 0.42
CA PRO A 62 5.02 -5.16 1.75
C PRO A 62 5.73 -4.21 2.72
N GLY A 63 5.08 -3.97 3.86
CA GLY A 63 5.59 -3.13 4.94
C GLY A 63 6.50 -3.84 5.93
N LEU A 64 6.79 -3.10 7.01
CA LEU A 64 7.60 -3.53 8.14
C LEU A 64 7.15 -4.89 8.70
N GLY A 65 8.09 -5.81 8.88
CA GLY A 65 7.86 -7.08 9.57
C GLY A 65 7.02 -8.11 8.81
N TYR A 66 6.66 -7.88 7.54
CA TYR A 66 5.85 -8.82 6.76
C TYR A 66 6.45 -10.22 6.73
N GLN A 67 7.75 -10.37 6.45
CA GLN A 67 8.43 -11.67 6.43
C GLN A 67 8.38 -12.41 7.78
N CYS A 68 8.29 -11.67 8.89
CA CYS A 68 8.21 -12.26 10.21
C CYS A 68 6.86 -12.95 10.47
N ILE A 69 5.81 -12.55 9.76
CA ILE A 69 4.44 -13.04 9.96
C ILE A 69 3.85 -13.76 8.73
N LYS A 70 4.53 -13.73 7.58
CA LYS A 70 3.98 -14.28 6.32
C LYS A 70 3.58 -15.75 6.41
N ALA A 71 4.32 -16.57 7.17
CA ALA A 71 3.98 -17.98 7.38
C ALA A 71 2.61 -18.17 8.06
N TRP A 72 2.14 -17.18 8.82
CA TRP A 72 0.83 -17.22 9.47
C TRP A 72 -0.29 -16.72 8.54
N LEU A 73 0.07 -16.03 7.46
CA LEU A 73 -0.87 -15.50 6.48
C LEU A 73 -1.21 -16.52 5.37
N HIS A 74 -0.69 -17.75 5.45
CA HIS A 74 -0.96 -18.86 4.53
C HIS A 74 -0.94 -18.45 3.04
N HIS A 75 -0.06 -17.52 2.65
CA HIS A 75 0.02 -16.99 1.29
C HIS A 75 -1.34 -16.64 0.71
N ASP A 76 -2.08 -15.76 1.39
CA ASP A 76 -3.34 -15.27 0.83
C ASP A 76 -3.05 -14.44 -0.43
N ASN A 77 -3.21 -15.11 -1.56
CA ASN A 77 -3.14 -14.50 -2.88
C ASN A 77 -4.55 -14.14 -3.41
N SER A 78 -5.53 -13.95 -2.53
CA SER A 78 -6.91 -13.73 -2.96
C SER A 78 -7.04 -12.49 -3.84
N ALA A 79 -6.45 -11.36 -3.47
CA ALA A 79 -6.51 -10.15 -4.27
C ALA A 79 -5.70 -10.26 -5.58
N PRO A 80 -4.44 -10.74 -5.61
CA PRO A 80 -3.74 -11.05 -6.87
C PRO A 80 -4.48 -12.07 -7.74
N HIS A 81 -5.05 -13.12 -7.15
CA HIS A 81 -5.81 -14.13 -7.89
C HIS A 81 -7.09 -13.54 -8.49
N HIS A 82 -7.81 -12.71 -7.72
CA HIS A 82 -9.01 -12.04 -8.19
C HIS A 82 -8.69 -11.16 -9.42
N VAL A 83 -7.71 -10.27 -9.32
CA VAL A 83 -7.38 -9.37 -10.45
C VAL A 83 -6.87 -10.12 -11.67
N ALA A 84 -6.29 -11.32 -11.49
CA ALA A 84 -5.90 -12.18 -12.62
C ALA A 84 -7.10 -12.65 -13.44
N THR A 85 -8.27 -12.86 -12.82
CA THR A 85 -9.51 -13.20 -13.56
C THR A 85 -10.05 -12.02 -14.38
N HIS A 86 -9.58 -10.80 -14.09
CA HIS A 86 -9.91 -9.57 -14.78
C HIS A 86 -8.79 -9.06 -15.72
N GLY A 87 -7.82 -9.92 -16.04
CA GLY A 87 -6.77 -9.63 -17.02
C GLY A 87 -5.57 -8.85 -16.49
N TYR A 88 -5.44 -8.69 -15.16
CA TYR A 88 -4.29 -8.06 -14.54
C TYR A 88 -3.35 -9.11 -13.93
N GLU A 89 -2.08 -8.79 -13.84
CA GLU A 89 -1.10 -9.63 -13.15
C GLU A 89 -0.50 -8.87 -11.97
N ALA A 90 -0.63 -9.43 -10.77
CA ALA A 90 -0.10 -8.85 -9.55
C ALA A 90 0.61 -9.93 -8.72
N THR A 91 1.78 -9.58 -8.14
CA THR A 91 2.54 -10.47 -7.27
C THR A 91 3.22 -9.70 -6.14
N VAL A 92 3.56 -10.40 -5.06
CA VAL A 92 4.29 -9.81 -3.93
C VAL A 92 5.79 -9.91 -4.20
N LEU A 93 6.48 -8.76 -4.16
CA LEU A 93 7.92 -8.66 -4.14
C LEU A 93 8.38 -8.58 -2.69
N GLU A 94 8.95 -9.67 -2.17
CA GLU A 94 9.44 -9.72 -0.80
C GLU A 94 10.70 -8.89 -0.61
N VAL A 95 10.72 -8.09 0.46
CA VAL A 95 11.88 -7.32 0.91
C VAL A 95 12.21 -7.70 2.35
N ASP A 96 13.38 -7.31 2.83
CA ASP A 96 13.75 -7.53 4.23
C ASP A 96 12.88 -6.65 5.15
N GLY A 97 12.04 -7.32 5.95
CA GLY A 97 11.04 -6.66 6.78
C GLY A 97 11.60 -5.77 7.88
N LEU A 98 12.87 -5.94 8.30
CA LEU A 98 13.51 -5.19 9.40
C LEU A 98 14.70 -4.33 8.95
N SER A 99 15.05 -4.38 7.66
CA SER A 99 16.11 -3.54 7.09
C SER A 99 15.65 -2.14 6.68
N GLY A 100 16.60 -1.24 6.55
CA GLY A 100 16.41 0.13 6.07
C GLY A 100 16.08 0.20 4.58
N SER A 101 15.55 1.37 4.16
CA SER A 101 15.09 1.54 2.76
C SER A 101 16.22 1.40 1.73
N ALA A 102 17.48 1.71 2.07
CA ALA A 102 18.61 1.53 1.14
C ALA A 102 18.90 0.05 0.82
N VAL A 103 18.74 -0.85 1.81
CA VAL A 103 18.88 -2.31 1.60
C VAL A 103 17.73 -2.81 0.74
N ASN A 104 16.50 -2.45 1.09
CA ASN A 104 15.31 -2.89 0.35
C ASN A 104 15.25 -2.33 -1.07
N ALA A 105 15.71 -1.10 -1.28
CA ALA A 105 15.85 -0.52 -2.61
C ALA A 105 16.72 -1.39 -3.55
N ARG A 106 17.83 -1.92 -3.03
CA ARG A 106 18.68 -2.85 -3.78
C ARG A 106 17.96 -4.17 -4.07
N ILE A 107 17.24 -4.72 -3.08
CA ILE A 107 16.47 -5.96 -3.26
C ILE A 107 15.41 -5.77 -4.35
N ILE A 108 14.68 -4.64 -4.33
CA ILE A 108 13.68 -4.31 -5.36
C ILE A 108 14.33 -4.24 -6.74
N ARG A 109 15.45 -3.51 -6.87
CA ARG A 109 16.19 -3.40 -8.13
C ARG A 109 16.63 -4.78 -8.61
N ASP A 110 17.27 -5.58 -7.76
CA ASP A 110 17.80 -6.88 -8.12
C ASP A 110 16.71 -7.86 -8.56
N TYR A 111 15.56 -7.84 -7.87
CA TYR A 111 14.39 -8.61 -8.27
C TYR A 111 13.91 -8.23 -9.68
N VAL A 112 13.69 -6.94 -9.93
CA VAL A 112 13.21 -6.46 -11.24
C VAL A 112 14.20 -6.77 -12.36
N MET A 113 15.48 -6.59 -12.10
CA MET A 113 16.52 -6.90 -13.09
C MET A 113 16.71 -8.41 -13.34
N SER A 114 16.17 -9.26 -12.45
CA SER A 114 16.19 -10.72 -12.59
C SER A 114 14.89 -11.31 -13.14
N LEU A 115 13.92 -10.49 -13.50
CA LEU A 115 12.67 -10.97 -14.09
C LEU A 115 12.94 -11.84 -15.33
N PRO A 116 12.19 -12.93 -15.53
CA PRO A 116 12.34 -13.78 -16.70
C PRO A 116 12.07 -13.00 -18.00
N ALA A 117 12.60 -13.48 -19.11
CA ALA A 117 12.61 -12.76 -20.38
C ALA A 117 11.22 -12.38 -20.91
N ASP A 118 10.20 -13.15 -20.57
CA ASP A 118 8.80 -12.88 -20.91
C ASP A 118 8.15 -11.78 -20.07
N GLN A 119 8.78 -11.39 -18.98
CA GLN A 119 8.33 -10.31 -18.08
C GLN A 119 9.28 -9.11 -18.06
N ALA A 120 10.51 -9.28 -18.53
CA ALA A 120 11.58 -8.29 -18.37
C ALA A 120 11.32 -6.95 -19.08
N ASP A 121 10.53 -6.96 -20.15
CA ASP A 121 10.22 -5.77 -20.94
C ASP A 121 8.79 -5.21 -20.66
N ARG A 122 8.05 -5.85 -19.77
CA ARG A 122 6.70 -5.38 -19.40
C ARG A 122 6.78 -4.11 -18.56
N PRO A 123 5.87 -3.13 -18.80
CA PRO A 123 5.79 -1.94 -17.95
C PRO A 123 5.37 -2.32 -16.51
N LEU A 124 6.08 -1.80 -15.53
CA LEU A 124 5.86 -2.16 -14.12
C LEU A 124 5.01 -1.12 -13.39
N ILE A 125 4.09 -1.62 -12.56
CA ILE A 125 3.38 -0.85 -11.55
C ILE A 125 3.91 -1.29 -10.18
N LEU A 126 4.56 -0.38 -9.44
CA LEU A 126 5.06 -0.67 -8.10
C LEU A 126 4.06 -0.18 -7.05
N ILE A 127 3.58 -1.07 -6.18
CA ILE A 127 2.62 -0.76 -5.12
C ILE A 127 3.28 -0.98 -3.78
N GLY A 128 3.55 0.09 -3.04
CA GLY A 128 4.22 0.02 -1.74
C GLY A 128 3.27 0.19 -0.58
N HIS A 129 3.04 -0.87 0.20
CA HIS A 129 2.30 -0.77 1.45
C HIS A 129 3.21 -0.33 2.59
N SER A 130 2.75 0.64 3.39
CA SER A 130 3.47 1.05 4.61
C SER A 130 4.94 1.43 4.29
N LYS A 131 5.92 0.75 4.94
CA LYS A 131 7.34 0.91 4.68
C LYS A 131 7.73 0.56 3.22
N GLY A 132 6.98 -0.27 2.53
CA GLY A 132 7.23 -0.58 1.11
C GLY A 132 7.21 0.66 0.21
N ALA A 133 6.42 1.69 0.56
CA ALA A 133 6.40 2.93 -0.23
C ALA A 133 7.73 3.70 -0.18
N PRO A 134 8.32 4.06 0.98
CA PRO A 134 9.65 4.66 1.01
C PRO A 134 10.74 3.76 0.45
N ASP A 135 10.63 2.43 0.54
CA ASP A 135 11.60 1.50 -0.04
C ASP A 135 11.58 1.59 -1.58
N ILE A 136 10.39 1.63 -2.19
CA ILE A 136 10.24 1.86 -3.65
C ILE A 136 10.76 3.25 -4.04
N LEU A 137 10.36 4.31 -3.33
CA LEU A 137 10.82 5.66 -3.65
C LEU A 137 12.35 5.76 -3.62
N GLN A 138 12.99 5.14 -2.61
CA GLN A 138 14.44 5.03 -2.53
C GLN A 138 15.02 4.28 -3.74
N ALA A 139 14.39 3.17 -4.16
CA ALA A 139 14.85 2.39 -5.30
C ALA A 139 14.78 3.19 -6.61
N LEU A 140 13.67 3.88 -6.86
CA LEU A 140 13.44 4.66 -8.07
C LEU A 140 14.42 5.84 -8.22
N VAL A 141 14.78 6.47 -7.10
CA VAL A 141 15.76 7.57 -7.11
C VAL A 141 17.18 7.06 -7.22
N THR A 142 17.49 5.92 -6.59
CA THR A 142 18.86 5.38 -6.54
C THR A 142 19.27 4.66 -7.82
N TYR A 143 18.30 4.02 -8.52
CA TYR A 143 18.54 3.14 -9.65
C TYR A 143 17.76 3.58 -10.89
N PRO A 144 18.36 4.46 -11.75
CA PRO A 144 17.70 4.95 -12.96
C PRO A 144 17.23 3.83 -13.90
N GLU A 145 18.01 2.75 -14.00
CA GLU A 145 17.66 1.57 -14.81
C GLU A 145 16.38 0.86 -14.35
N LEU A 146 16.06 0.94 -13.06
CA LEU A 146 14.77 0.49 -12.54
C LEU A 146 13.67 1.49 -12.90
N ALA A 147 13.92 2.78 -12.75
CA ALA A 147 12.94 3.82 -13.01
C ALA A 147 12.48 3.85 -14.48
N GLU A 148 13.35 3.45 -15.42
CA GLU A 148 13.00 3.33 -16.85
C GLU A 148 11.96 2.23 -17.14
N LYS A 149 11.85 1.21 -16.27
CA LYS A 149 10.88 0.12 -16.42
C LYS A 149 9.54 0.38 -15.74
N VAL A 150 9.49 1.39 -14.86
CA VAL A 150 8.32 1.68 -14.01
C VAL A 150 7.48 2.78 -14.64
N VAL A 151 6.22 2.51 -14.89
CA VAL A 151 5.26 3.48 -15.42
C VAL A 151 4.39 4.11 -14.33
N ALA A 152 4.21 3.40 -13.21
CA ALA A 152 3.38 3.85 -12.10
C ALA A 152 3.94 3.42 -10.74
N MET A 153 3.81 4.29 -9.73
CA MET A 153 4.11 3.98 -8.34
C MET A 153 2.96 4.42 -7.43
N VAL A 154 2.52 3.51 -6.57
CA VAL A 154 1.41 3.72 -5.63
C VAL A 154 1.91 3.66 -4.20
N ALA A 155 1.68 4.72 -3.42
CA ALA A 155 1.74 4.65 -1.97
C ALA A 155 0.40 4.12 -1.43
N TYR A 156 0.40 2.88 -0.98
CA TYR A 156 -0.76 2.17 -0.44
C TYR A 156 -0.68 2.17 1.08
N ALA A 157 -1.38 3.08 1.74
CA ALA A 157 -1.14 3.46 3.13
C ALA A 157 0.37 3.61 3.43
N GLY A 158 1.09 4.28 2.50
CA GLY A 158 2.54 4.30 2.47
C GLY A 158 3.16 5.26 3.49
N ALA A 159 4.25 4.87 4.13
CA ALA A 159 4.96 5.71 5.11
C ALA A 159 5.84 6.78 4.44
N VAL A 160 5.26 7.56 3.52
CA VAL A 160 5.97 8.55 2.69
C VAL A 160 6.63 9.62 3.55
N GLY A 161 5.88 10.23 4.46
CA GLY A 161 6.35 11.23 5.42
C GLY A 161 6.90 10.65 6.73
N GLY A 162 6.88 9.31 6.87
CA GLY A 162 7.31 8.61 8.07
C GLY A 162 6.22 8.44 9.12
N SER A 163 6.61 7.92 10.29
CA SER A 163 5.74 7.71 11.44
C SER A 163 6.42 8.14 12.74
N LEU A 164 5.77 8.94 13.55
CA LEU A 164 6.27 9.29 14.89
C LEU A 164 6.40 8.08 15.82
N LEU A 165 5.66 6.99 15.54
CA LEU A 165 5.82 5.74 16.29
C LEU A 165 7.19 5.10 16.05
N ALA A 166 7.84 5.37 14.92
CA ALA A 166 9.18 4.87 14.66
C ALA A 166 10.22 5.50 15.60
N ASP A 167 10.05 6.77 15.95
CA ASP A 167 10.95 7.46 16.90
C ASP A 167 10.72 6.99 18.37
N ASP A 168 9.49 6.58 18.70
CA ASP A 168 9.13 6.04 20.02
C ASP A 168 9.50 4.55 20.18
N THR A 169 9.66 3.81 19.08
CA THR A 169 9.93 2.36 19.08
C THR A 169 11.43 2.10 19.13
N LYS A 170 11.84 1.12 19.92
CA LYS A 170 13.24 0.71 20.01
C LYS A 170 13.50 -0.52 19.13
N THR A 171 14.63 -0.55 18.42
CA THR A 171 15.05 -1.69 17.59
C THR A 171 14.96 -3.05 18.30
N PRO A 172 15.41 -3.22 19.58
CA PRO A 172 15.25 -4.49 20.28
C PRO A 172 13.79 -4.96 20.42
N THR A 173 12.83 -4.03 20.40
CA THR A 173 11.40 -4.39 20.41
C THR A 173 10.97 -5.01 19.09
N LEU A 174 11.47 -4.50 17.96
CA LEU A 174 11.23 -5.09 16.64
C LEU A 174 11.88 -6.46 16.51
N ASN A 175 13.08 -6.64 17.06
CA ASN A 175 13.79 -7.92 17.00
C ASN A 175 13.04 -9.05 17.72
N LEU A 176 12.02 -8.75 18.53
CA LEU A 176 11.12 -9.79 19.06
C LEU A 176 10.30 -10.47 17.96
N LEU A 177 10.07 -9.81 16.83
CA LEU A 177 9.35 -10.40 15.69
C LEU A 177 10.11 -11.59 15.10
N THR A 178 11.46 -11.56 15.10
CA THR A 178 12.29 -12.68 14.61
C THR A 178 12.14 -13.94 15.46
N ARG A 179 11.65 -13.78 16.70
CA ARG A 179 11.45 -14.88 17.66
C ARG A 179 10.04 -15.47 17.63
N LEU A 180 9.17 -14.94 16.78
CA LEU A 180 7.84 -15.52 16.59
C LEU A 180 7.97 -16.94 16.02
N PRO A 181 7.10 -17.88 16.43
CA PRO A 181 7.07 -19.20 15.82
C PRO A 181 6.89 -19.09 14.31
N TYR A 182 7.69 -19.85 13.55
CA TYR A 182 7.68 -19.85 12.08
C TYR A 182 8.06 -18.52 11.43
N SER A 183 8.68 -17.60 12.18
CA SER A 183 9.23 -16.37 11.58
C SER A 183 10.33 -16.72 10.58
N GLU A 184 10.27 -16.11 9.40
CA GLU A 184 11.26 -16.25 8.33
C GLU A 184 12.11 -14.99 8.17
N CYS A 185 12.01 -14.03 9.09
CA CYS A 185 12.78 -12.80 9.02
C CYS A 185 14.00 -12.81 9.94
N ASP A 186 15.05 -12.16 9.47
CA ASP A 186 16.25 -11.83 10.22
C ASP A 186 16.14 -10.43 10.86
N GLU A 187 17.10 -10.08 11.71
CA GLU A 187 17.17 -8.73 12.32
C GLU A 187 17.52 -7.64 11.30
N GLY A 188 17.94 -8.02 10.11
CA GLY A 188 18.33 -7.11 9.04
C GLY A 188 19.53 -6.22 9.42
N ASP A 189 19.59 -5.03 8.82
CA ASP A 189 20.62 -4.02 9.10
C ASP A 189 20.21 -3.08 10.25
N HIS A 190 19.12 -3.36 10.95
CA HIS A 190 18.51 -2.53 12.01
C HIS A 190 18.06 -1.13 11.54
N GLY A 191 18.04 -0.86 10.25
CA GLY A 191 17.74 0.46 9.67
C GLY A 191 16.26 0.77 9.51
N ALA A 192 15.36 -0.19 9.76
CA ALA A 192 13.94 -0.06 9.47
C ALA A 192 13.29 1.15 10.17
N LEU A 193 13.48 1.29 11.50
CA LEU A 193 12.90 2.42 12.26
C LEU A 193 13.52 3.75 11.83
N HIS A 194 14.84 3.78 11.61
CA HIS A 194 15.50 4.99 11.14
C HIS A 194 14.92 5.47 9.80
N SER A 195 14.72 4.57 8.84
CA SER A 195 14.13 4.92 7.54
C SER A 195 12.66 5.33 7.60
N LEU A 196 11.96 5.08 8.72
CA LEU A 196 10.59 5.49 8.97
C LEU A 196 10.48 6.75 9.85
N SER A 197 11.60 7.27 10.39
CA SER A 197 11.58 8.50 11.17
C SER A 197 11.09 9.68 10.31
N PRO A 198 10.12 10.48 10.80
CA PRO A 198 9.62 11.65 10.06
C PRO A 198 10.71 12.66 9.70
N ALA A 199 11.70 12.83 10.56
CA ALA A 199 12.83 13.71 10.28
C ALA A 199 13.64 13.22 9.07
N VAL A 200 13.94 11.92 9.02
CA VAL A 200 14.67 11.29 7.91
C VAL A 200 13.85 11.35 6.62
N ARG A 201 12.54 11.02 6.69
CA ARG A 201 11.69 11.03 5.50
C ARG A 201 11.52 12.42 4.90
N ARG A 202 11.29 13.43 5.74
CA ARG A 202 11.13 14.82 5.28
C ARG A 202 12.43 15.36 4.67
N ALA A 203 13.60 15.09 5.28
CA ALA A 203 14.88 15.46 4.71
C ALA A 203 15.08 14.77 3.34
N TRP A 204 14.82 13.48 3.27
CA TRP A 204 14.94 12.71 2.04
C TRP A 204 14.06 13.27 0.90
N LEU A 205 12.78 13.57 1.20
CA LEU A 205 11.85 14.16 0.21
C LEU A 205 12.26 15.56 -0.25
N GLN A 206 12.98 16.32 0.58
CA GLN A 206 13.50 17.64 0.21
C GLN A 206 14.78 17.57 -0.65
N GLU A 207 15.58 16.53 -0.45
CA GLU A 207 16.88 16.36 -1.11
C GLU A 207 16.80 15.62 -2.44
N HIS A 208 15.69 14.93 -2.72
CA HIS A 208 15.56 14.08 -3.89
C HIS A 208 14.36 14.46 -4.76
N GLU A 209 14.60 14.59 -6.06
CA GLU A 209 13.54 14.70 -7.05
C GLU A 209 13.11 13.30 -7.52
N LEU A 210 11.81 13.08 -7.60
CA LEU A 210 11.27 11.82 -8.09
C LEU A 210 11.34 11.77 -9.63
N PRO A 211 11.62 10.59 -10.25
CA PRO A 211 11.67 10.43 -11.69
C PRO A 211 10.38 10.93 -12.37
N GLY A 212 10.50 11.85 -13.31
CA GLY A 212 9.37 12.52 -13.97
C GLY A 212 8.63 11.67 -15.02
N ASN A 213 9.22 10.53 -15.41
CA ASN A 213 8.60 9.57 -16.35
C ASN A 213 7.61 8.63 -15.69
N ILE A 214 7.43 8.68 -14.36
CA ILE A 214 6.58 7.79 -13.57
C ILE A 214 5.34 8.56 -13.10
N ARG A 215 4.16 7.97 -13.23
CA ARG A 215 2.95 8.50 -12.58
C ARG A 215 2.87 8.02 -11.13
N TYR A 216 2.67 8.96 -10.21
CA TYR A 216 2.60 8.68 -8.77
C TYR A 216 1.17 8.79 -8.28
N TYR A 217 0.76 7.79 -7.49
CA TYR A 217 -0.56 7.70 -6.90
C TYR A 217 -0.46 7.52 -5.39
N SER A 218 -1.46 8.02 -4.68
CA SER A 218 -1.57 7.84 -3.23
C SER A 218 -2.96 7.37 -2.86
N LEU A 219 -3.01 6.25 -2.16
CA LEU A 219 -4.19 5.67 -1.56
C LEU A 219 -3.94 5.64 -0.05
N ALA A 220 -4.44 6.65 0.65
CA ALA A 220 -4.21 6.81 2.07
C ALA A 220 -5.29 6.10 2.90
N ALA A 221 -5.01 5.82 4.16
CA ALA A 221 -5.97 5.26 5.09
C ALA A 221 -6.35 6.27 6.17
N PHE A 222 -7.64 6.43 6.35
CA PHE A 222 -8.24 7.28 7.40
C PHE A 222 -9.56 6.67 7.86
N PRO A 223 -9.52 5.65 8.74
CA PRO A 223 -10.71 4.94 9.17
C PRO A 223 -11.56 5.76 10.13
N ASP A 224 -12.86 5.46 10.16
CA ASP A 224 -13.71 5.77 11.30
C ASP A 224 -13.12 5.11 12.56
N PRO A 225 -13.16 5.77 13.74
CA PRO A 225 -12.63 5.20 14.99
C PRO A 225 -13.21 3.82 15.37
N SER A 226 -14.41 3.50 14.91
CA SER A 226 -15.02 2.17 15.11
C SER A 226 -14.36 1.07 14.28
N ARG A 227 -13.66 1.44 13.20
CA ARG A 227 -12.94 0.54 12.27
C ARG A 227 -11.48 0.31 12.67
N ILE A 228 -11.08 0.74 13.86
CA ILE A 228 -9.74 0.47 14.41
C ILE A 228 -9.75 -0.85 15.17
N SER A 229 -8.93 -1.80 14.73
CA SER A 229 -8.71 -3.07 15.41
C SER A 229 -8.21 -2.88 16.85
N TRP A 230 -8.64 -3.78 17.74
CA TRP A 230 -8.35 -3.66 19.17
C TRP A 230 -6.85 -3.46 19.47
N ALA A 231 -5.99 -4.24 18.83
CA ALA A 231 -4.55 -4.16 19.03
C ALA A 231 -3.93 -2.82 18.57
N LEU A 232 -4.59 -2.13 17.65
CA LEU A 232 -4.13 -0.86 17.09
C LEU A 232 -4.67 0.38 17.82
N LYS A 233 -5.62 0.21 18.76
CA LYS A 233 -6.24 1.35 19.46
C LYS A 233 -5.26 2.17 20.29
N SER A 234 -4.22 1.54 20.86
CA SER A 234 -3.21 2.26 21.64
C SER A 234 -2.33 3.16 20.77
N SER A 235 -1.84 2.64 19.64
CA SER A 235 -1.04 3.41 18.69
C SER A 235 -1.89 4.50 18.00
N TRP A 236 -3.15 4.21 17.66
CA TRP A 236 -4.08 5.20 17.12
C TRP A 236 -4.27 6.40 18.06
N ARG A 237 -4.51 6.15 19.36
CA ARG A 237 -4.61 7.22 20.36
C ARG A 237 -3.31 7.98 20.52
N ARG A 238 -2.19 7.24 20.58
CA ARG A 238 -0.86 7.83 20.73
C ARG A 238 -0.53 8.79 19.59
N LEU A 239 -0.79 8.41 18.34
CA LEU A 239 -0.63 9.30 17.19
C LEU A 239 -1.58 10.49 17.22
N GLY A 240 -2.84 10.28 17.67
CA GLY A 240 -3.81 11.35 17.83
C GLY A 240 -3.37 12.40 18.85
N GLU A 241 -2.71 11.99 19.93
CA GLU A 241 -2.15 12.89 20.94
C GLU A 241 -0.88 13.62 20.46
N LEU A 242 -0.02 12.93 19.72
CA LEU A 242 1.27 13.45 19.27
C LEU A 242 1.15 14.37 18.05
N GLN A 243 0.24 14.10 17.14
CA GLN A 243 0.22 14.72 15.84
C GLN A 243 -1.19 15.04 15.34
N ASP A 244 -1.98 14.02 14.99
CA ASP A 244 -3.33 14.21 14.44
C ASP A 244 -4.22 12.97 14.70
N ALA A 245 -5.46 13.22 15.11
CA ALA A 245 -6.46 12.15 15.33
C ALA A 245 -6.84 11.42 14.03
N ARG A 246 -6.58 12.04 12.86
CA ARG A 246 -6.85 11.47 11.54
C ARG A 246 -5.67 10.59 11.12
N ASN A 247 -5.64 9.36 11.62
CA ASN A 247 -4.57 8.39 11.37
C ASN A 247 -5.13 6.97 11.26
N ASP A 248 -4.36 6.11 10.65
CA ASP A 248 -4.70 4.69 10.43
C ASP A 248 -4.14 3.77 11.53
N SER A 249 -3.67 4.32 12.64
CA SER A 249 -3.00 3.66 13.77
C SER A 249 -1.48 3.52 13.64
N GLN A 250 -0.90 3.73 12.46
CA GLN A 250 0.55 3.71 12.23
C GLN A 250 1.04 5.01 11.60
N LEU A 251 0.21 5.63 10.78
CA LEU A 251 0.54 6.81 9.97
C LEU A 251 -0.57 7.84 10.05
N VAL A 252 -0.22 9.12 10.08
CA VAL A 252 -1.18 10.21 9.89
C VAL A 252 -1.51 10.29 8.39
N PHE A 253 -2.76 10.64 8.06
CA PHE A 253 -3.27 10.55 6.69
C PHE A 253 -2.47 11.34 5.66
N TYR A 254 -1.96 12.53 5.99
CA TYR A 254 -1.18 13.35 5.07
C TYR A 254 0.28 12.88 4.90
N ASP A 255 0.83 12.12 5.87
CA ASP A 255 2.16 11.51 5.75
C ASP A 255 2.15 10.25 4.86
N GLN A 256 0.97 9.83 4.38
CA GLN A 256 0.78 8.72 3.44
C GLN A 256 0.78 9.18 1.97
N VAL A 257 0.83 10.48 1.71
CA VAL A 257 0.66 11.05 0.37
C VAL A 257 2.00 11.44 -0.23
N ILE A 258 2.29 10.95 -1.44
CA ILE A 258 3.48 11.35 -2.20
C ILE A 258 3.29 12.80 -2.68
N PRO A 259 4.28 13.69 -2.45
CA PRO A 259 4.23 15.04 -3.02
C PRO A 259 4.06 15.02 -4.54
N GLY A 260 3.10 15.78 -5.05
CA GLY A 260 2.83 15.84 -6.49
C GLY A 260 2.01 14.68 -7.07
N SER A 261 1.67 13.66 -6.29
CA SER A 261 0.89 12.51 -6.76
C SER A 261 -0.58 12.81 -7.04
N ARG A 262 -1.27 11.85 -7.67
CA ARG A 262 -2.73 11.78 -7.74
C ARG A 262 -3.26 11.11 -6.47
N LEU A 263 -4.11 11.80 -5.72
CA LEU A 263 -4.78 11.27 -4.53
C LEU A 263 -6.06 10.54 -4.96
N LEU A 264 -6.11 9.24 -4.71
CA LEU A 264 -7.20 8.39 -5.18
C LEU A 264 -8.32 8.23 -4.14
N ALA A 265 -7.98 7.98 -2.88
CA ALA A 265 -8.97 7.86 -1.80
C ALA A 265 -8.31 7.97 -0.42
N PHE A 266 -9.19 8.18 0.57
CA PHE A 266 -8.93 7.84 1.96
C PHE A 266 -9.75 6.60 2.32
N THR A 267 -9.12 5.46 2.50
CA THR A 267 -9.84 4.22 2.79
C THR A 267 -10.31 4.17 4.24
N ASN A 268 -11.52 3.64 4.45
CA ASN A 268 -12.10 3.45 5.78
C ASN A 268 -11.62 2.12 6.40
N ALA A 269 -10.31 2.00 6.57
CA ALA A 269 -9.63 0.83 7.08
C ALA A 269 -8.45 1.22 7.96
N ASP A 270 -8.17 0.46 9.02
CA ASP A 270 -6.93 0.62 9.75
C ASP A 270 -5.74 0.11 8.92
N HIS A 271 -4.53 0.41 9.38
CA HIS A 271 -3.30 0.13 8.66
C HIS A 271 -3.13 -1.34 8.24
N TRP A 272 -3.59 -2.28 9.07
CA TRP A 272 -3.49 -3.71 8.76
C TRP A 272 -4.61 -4.17 7.84
N ALA A 273 -5.82 -3.66 8.04
CA ALA A 273 -6.99 -4.11 7.29
C ALA A 273 -6.85 -3.86 5.78
N MET A 274 -6.13 -2.82 5.35
CA MET A 274 -5.90 -2.57 3.94
C MET A 274 -5.13 -3.69 3.23
N ALA A 275 -4.09 -4.24 3.86
CA ALA A 275 -3.12 -5.09 3.17
C ALA A 275 -3.06 -6.53 3.70
N VAL A 276 -3.45 -6.76 4.97
CA VAL A 276 -3.27 -8.04 5.65
C VAL A 276 -4.62 -8.66 6.01
N PRO A 277 -5.03 -9.78 5.38
CA PRO A 277 -6.30 -10.46 5.66
C PRO A 277 -6.22 -11.32 6.93
N ALA A 278 -5.75 -10.76 8.05
CA ALA A 278 -5.49 -11.50 9.28
C ALA A 278 -6.72 -12.25 9.81
N ALA A 279 -7.91 -11.65 9.70
CA ALA A 279 -9.15 -12.28 10.18
C ALA A 279 -9.54 -13.52 9.39
N ARG A 280 -9.23 -13.58 8.10
CA ARG A 280 -9.49 -14.75 7.25
C ARG A 280 -8.53 -15.89 7.56
N GLN A 281 -7.26 -15.57 7.80
CA GLN A 281 -6.16 -16.51 7.90
C GLN A 281 -5.99 -17.06 9.33
N MET A 282 -6.19 -16.22 10.32
CA MET A 282 -5.89 -16.50 11.73
C MET A 282 -7.15 -16.42 12.58
N ARG A 283 -8.26 -17.02 12.16
CA ARG A 283 -9.60 -16.84 12.73
C ARG A 283 -9.66 -16.79 14.27
N LEU A 284 -9.02 -17.72 14.97
CA LEU A 284 -9.04 -17.78 16.43
C LEU A 284 -8.17 -16.68 17.08
N ALA A 285 -6.99 -16.42 16.52
CA ALA A 285 -6.09 -15.41 17.04
C ALA A 285 -6.55 -14.00 16.63
N ALA A 286 -6.90 -13.81 15.34
CA ALA A 286 -7.29 -12.51 14.81
C ALA A 286 -8.56 -11.96 15.44
N SER A 287 -9.51 -12.82 15.86
CA SER A 287 -10.71 -12.38 16.58
C SER A 287 -10.41 -11.62 17.88
N THR A 288 -9.21 -11.77 18.43
CA THR A 288 -8.78 -11.09 19.64
C THR A 288 -7.99 -9.81 19.41
N PHE A 289 -7.27 -9.67 18.29
CA PHE A 289 -6.42 -8.50 18.04
C PHE A 289 -6.77 -7.73 16.76
N ALA A 290 -7.08 -8.39 15.64
CA ALA A 290 -7.47 -7.78 14.37
C ALA A 290 -9.00 -7.76 14.22
N THR A 291 -9.68 -7.08 15.14
CA THR A 291 -11.14 -7.15 15.30
C THR A 291 -11.93 -6.39 14.22
N GLN A 292 -11.26 -5.56 13.41
CA GLN A 292 -11.84 -4.74 12.35
C GLN A 292 -11.05 -4.96 11.05
N ASN A 293 -10.98 -6.23 10.60
CA ASN A 293 -10.14 -6.61 9.46
C ASN A 293 -10.96 -7.03 8.22
N ASP A 294 -12.27 -6.84 8.26
CA ASP A 294 -13.22 -7.04 7.17
C ASP A 294 -13.14 -5.88 6.15
N PHE A 295 -12.24 -5.95 5.20
CA PHE A 295 -12.03 -4.90 4.20
C PHE A 295 -11.95 -5.52 2.79
N PRO A 296 -12.65 -4.96 1.77
CA PRO A 296 -12.74 -5.54 0.42
C PRO A 296 -11.47 -5.29 -0.40
N ARG A 297 -10.39 -6.00 -0.09
CA ARG A 297 -9.06 -5.83 -0.70
C ARG A 297 -9.05 -6.16 -2.17
N GLU A 298 -9.84 -7.15 -2.57
CA GLU A 298 -10.01 -7.60 -3.95
C GLU A 298 -10.59 -6.47 -4.81
N VAL A 299 -11.71 -5.89 -4.37
CA VAL A 299 -12.36 -4.74 -5.01
C VAL A 299 -11.41 -3.55 -5.07
N LEU A 300 -10.69 -3.27 -3.97
CA LEU A 300 -9.79 -2.13 -3.92
C LEU A 300 -8.62 -2.29 -4.91
N LEU A 301 -7.99 -3.46 -4.95
CA LEU A 301 -6.86 -3.70 -5.87
C LEU A 301 -7.29 -3.65 -7.33
N GLU A 302 -8.44 -4.25 -7.66
CA GLU A 302 -8.98 -4.17 -9.02
C GLU A 302 -9.30 -2.73 -9.42
N SER A 303 -9.98 -1.98 -8.55
CA SER A 303 -10.30 -0.57 -8.79
C SER A 303 -9.05 0.28 -8.99
N LEU A 304 -8.01 0.01 -8.21
CA LEU A 304 -6.72 0.67 -8.34
C LEU A 304 -6.08 0.42 -9.71
N LEU A 305 -6.04 -0.84 -10.14
CA LEU A 305 -5.43 -1.20 -11.42
C LEU A 305 -6.24 -0.65 -12.61
N ARG A 306 -7.58 -0.67 -12.53
CA ARG A 306 -8.45 -0.06 -13.56
C ARG A 306 -8.25 1.45 -13.67
N PHE A 307 -8.16 2.14 -12.53
CA PHE A 307 -7.89 3.58 -12.53
C PHE A 307 -6.52 3.88 -13.16
N ILE A 308 -5.47 3.14 -12.78
CA ILE A 308 -4.12 3.34 -13.33
C ILE A 308 -4.10 3.08 -14.83
N GLU A 309 -4.76 2.02 -15.31
CA GLU A 309 -4.88 1.72 -16.75
C GLU A 309 -5.57 2.85 -17.50
N GLU A 310 -6.70 3.36 -16.99
CA GLU A 310 -7.42 4.50 -17.57
C GLU A 310 -6.54 5.73 -17.63
N ASP A 311 -5.90 6.11 -16.51
CA ASP A 311 -5.07 7.29 -16.43
C ASP A 311 -3.81 7.20 -17.32
N LEU A 312 -3.17 6.01 -17.39
CA LEU A 312 -2.00 5.81 -18.26
C LEU A 312 -2.34 5.84 -19.76
N ALA A 313 -3.60 5.59 -20.13
CA ALA A 313 -4.07 5.71 -21.52
C ALA A 313 -4.22 7.18 -21.94
N GLU A 314 -4.34 8.11 -21.00
CA GLU A 314 -4.40 9.55 -21.29
C GLU A 314 -2.99 10.11 -21.54
N PRO A 315 -2.80 10.93 -22.58
CA PRO A 315 -1.50 11.57 -22.83
C PRO A 315 -1.09 12.42 -21.63
N VAL A 316 0.20 12.46 -21.34
CA VAL A 316 0.78 13.37 -20.34
C VAL A 316 0.71 14.78 -20.93
N ASP A 317 -0.06 15.67 -20.30
CA ASP A 317 -0.12 17.10 -20.63
C ASP A 317 1.20 17.82 -20.35
#